data_60bb57b503437ec5275a5ca793262730
#
_entry.id   60bb57b503437ec5275a5ca793262730
#
_cell.length_a   1.000
_cell.length_b   1.000
_cell.length_c   1.000
_cell.angle_alpha   90.00
_cell.angle_beta   90.00
_cell.angle_gamma   90.00
#
_symmetry.space_group_name_H-M   'P 1'
#
loop_
_entity.id
_entity.type
_entity.pdbx_description
1 polymer ?
#
loop_
_entity_poly.entity_id
_entity_poly.type
_entity_poly.pdbx_seq_one_letter_code
_entity_poly.pdbx_strand_id
1 'polypeptide(L)'
;EAPSDGRALWISLHGGGGVEYREDNIQQWTNQWRLYQPKEGIYLCPLSPVDAWNMWCQADADEFYHKIVLMAVAQLGVNPDKVYILGYSAGGDGVWRMGPRMADNWAAASMMAGHPGDVRLENLRNTPFMVWCGAKDAAYQRNTLDEARLLELDSLQREDPEGYIHGG
;
A
#
# COMPACT_ATOMS: atom_id res chain seq x y z
N GLU A 1 10.88 -23.66 -7.05
CA GLU A 1 11.29 -23.00 -8.32
C GLU A 1 10.46 -21.74 -8.51
N ALA A 2 10.99 -20.75 -9.21
CA ALA A 2 10.22 -19.56 -9.56
C ALA A 2 9.18 -19.93 -10.62
N PRO A 3 7.97 -19.31 -10.59
CA PRO A 3 7.01 -19.42 -11.67
C PRO A 3 7.63 -18.99 -13.01
N SER A 4 7.17 -19.57 -14.11
CA SER A 4 7.70 -19.26 -15.45
C SER A 4 7.49 -17.80 -15.87
N ASP A 5 6.49 -17.15 -15.28
CA ASP A 5 6.11 -15.75 -15.47
C ASP A 5 6.63 -14.81 -14.35
N GLY A 6 7.63 -15.25 -13.59
CA GLY A 6 8.24 -14.50 -12.49
C GLY A 6 7.46 -14.58 -11.17
N ARG A 7 8.10 -14.15 -10.09
CA ARG A 7 7.54 -14.14 -8.74
C ARG A 7 6.71 -12.89 -8.48
N ALA A 8 5.72 -13.01 -7.61
CA ALA A 8 5.07 -11.84 -7.01
C ALA A 8 5.98 -11.21 -5.93
N LEU A 9 5.82 -9.89 -5.73
CA LEU A 9 6.37 -9.16 -4.58
C LEU A 9 5.23 -8.56 -3.78
N TRP A 10 5.16 -8.90 -2.50
CA TRP A 10 4.17 -8.39 -1.56
C TRP A 10 4.87 -7.48 -0.56
N ILE A 11 4.66 -6.17 -0.67
CA ILE A 11 5.23 -5.17 0.25
C ILE A 11 4.18 -4.83 1.29
N SER A 12 4.47 -5.12 2.56
CA SER A 12 3.52 -4.99 3.68
C SER A 12 4.01 -3.98 4.70
N LEU A 13 3.28 -2.88 4.84
CA LEU A 13 3.64 -1.76 5.71
C LEU A 13 3.01 -1.95 7.09
N HIS A 14 3.84 -1.96 8.15
CA HIS A 14 3.35 -2.10 9.51
C HIS A 14 2.66 -0.83 10.03
N GLY A 15 1.80 -0.99 11.04
CA GLY A 15 1.18 0.10 11.76
C GLY A 15 2.16 0.84 12.66
N GLY A 16 1.75 2.00 13.15
CA GLY A 16 2.45 2.72 14.20
C GLY A 16 1.70 2.57 15.51
N GLY A 17 2.37 2.09 16.56
CA GLY A 17 1.86 2.18 17.93
C GLY A 17 2.05 3.58 18.48
N GLY A 18 2.33 3.74 19.72
CA GLY A 18 2.69 5.02 20.33
C GLY A 18 4.10 5.49 19.95
N VAL A 19 4.27 5.81 18.78
CA VAL A 19 5.30 6.09 17.77
C VAL A 19 6.52 6.95 18.14
N GLU A 20 6.77 7.18 19.40
CA GLU A 20 7.97 7.91 19.83
C GLU A 20 9.14 6.98 20.17
N TYR A 21 8.87 5.67 20.23
CA TYR A 21 9.85 4.68 20.68
C TYR A 21 10.10 3.61 19.64
N ARG A 22 11.37 3.32 19.41
CA ARG A 22 11.83 2.30 18.45
C ARG A 22 11.28 0.91 18.77
N GLU A 23 11.17 0.59 20.04
CA GLU A 23 10.64 -0.68 20.55
C GLU A 23 9.20 -0.90 20.11
N ASP A 24 8.36 0.13 20.12
CA ASP A 24 6.96 0.06 19.68
C ASP A 24 6.88 -0.20 18.17
N ASN A 25 7.72 0.44 17.38
CA ASN A 25 7.81 0.18 15.95
C ASN A 25 8.30 -1.24 15.65
N ILE A 26 9.27 -1.75 16.37
CA ILE A 26 9.73 -3.13 16.25
C ILE A 26 8.60 -4.10 16.61
N GLN A 27 7.81 -3.80 17.63
CA GLN A 27 6.65 -4.63 18.00
C GLN A 27 5.59 -4.62 16.88
N GLN A 28 5.26 -3.48 16.32
CA GLN A 28 4.31 -3.35 15.21
C GLN A 28 4.81 -4.08 13.96
N TRP A 29 6.07 -3.92 13.63
CA TRP A 29 6.71 -4.66 12.55
C TRP A 29 6.66 -6.18 12.77
N THR A 30 6.98 -6.65 14.00
CA THR A 30 6.92 -8.06 14.37
C THR A 30 5.51 -8.63 14.22
N ASN A 31 4.49 -7.86 14.53
CA ASN A 31 3.10 -8.25 14.32
C ASN A 31 2.76 -8.33 12.83
N GLN A 32 3.18 -7.33 12.05
CA GLN A 32 2.85 -7.23 10.63
C GLN A 32 3.47 -8.36 9.81
N TRP A 33 4.73 -8.69 10.00
CA TRP A 33 5.38 -9.72 9.19
C TRP A 33 4.84 -11.14 9.44
N ARG A 34 4.11 -11.35 10.54
CA ARG A 34 3.45 -12.62 10.88
C ARG A 34 2.02 -12.73 10.35
N LEU A 35 1.40 -11.62 9.95
CA LEU A 35 -0.02 -11.59 9.58
C LEU A 35 -0.29 -12.22 8.21
N TYR A 36 0.64 -12.10 7.28
CA TYR A 36 0.43 -12.52 5.91
C TYR A 36 1.46 -13.57 5.52
N GLN A 37 0.96 -14.61 4.87
CA GLN A 37 1.78 -15.67 4.29
C GLN A 37 1.25 -15.93 2.88
N PRO A 38 1.69 -15.14 1.89
CA PRO A 38 1.27 -15.35 0.52
C PRO A 38 1.67 -16.74 0.05
N LYS A 39 0.82 -17.39 -0.74
CA LYS A 39 1.07 -18.74 -1.25
C LYS A 39 2.19 -18.77 -2.27
N GLU A 40 2.49 -17.66 -2.88
CA GLU A 40 3.48 -17.51 -3.93
C GLU A 40 4.16 -16.16 -3.81
N GLY A 41 5.44 -16.08 -4.19
CA GLY A 41 6.18 -14.86 -4.28
C GLY A 41 7.06 -14.54 -3.07
N ILE A 42 7.52 -13.33 -3.02
CA ILE A 42 8.36 -12.77 -1.96
C ILE A 42 7.50 -11.88 -1.09
N TYR A 43 7.48 -12.12 0.20
CA TYR A 43 6.85 -11.25 1.17
C TYR A 43 7.92 -10.36 1.82
N LEU A 44 7.77 -9.07 1.65
CA LEU A 44 8.63 -8.05 2.22
C LEU A 44 7.84 -7.21 3.23
N CYS A 45 8.21 -7.29 4.49
CA CYS A 45 7.70 -6.41 5.53
C CYS A 45 8.85 -5.53 6.03
N PRO A 46 9.02 -4.31 5.52
CA PRO A 46 10.10 -3.44 5.95
C PRO A 46 9.80 -2.87 7.33
N LEU A 47 10.84 -2.73 8.15
CA LEU A 47 10.77 -1.91 9.35
C LEU A 47 10.93 -0.44 8.95
N SER A 48 10.04 0.41 9.45
CA SER A 48 10.13 1.84 9.17
C SER A 48 11.49 2.42 9.57
N PRO A 49 12.08 3.25 8.70
CA PRO A 49 13.36 3.90 9.00
C PRO A 49 13.25 4.99 10.09
N VAL A 50 12.05 5.49 10.33
CA VAL A 50 11.79 6.55 11.31
C VAL A 50 10.71 6.14 12.31
N ASP A 51 10.84 6.64 13.52
CA ASP A 51 9.88 6.41 14.60
C ASP A 51 8.93 7.60 14.71
N ALA A 52 7.96 7.65 13.79
CA ALA A 52 6.95 8.70 13.68
C ALA A 52 5.63 8.13 13.16
N TRP A 53 4.51 8.72 13.56
CA TRP A 53 3.17 8.29 13.09
C TRP A 53 3.02 8.32 11.55
N ASN A 54 3.71 9.26 10.90
CA ASN A 54 3.71 9.43 9.44
C ASN A 54 4.90 8.75 8.76
N MET A 55 5.45 7.72 9.36
CA MET A 55 6.67 7.02 8.96
C MET A 55 6.73 6.63 7.47
N TRP A 56 5.59 6.30 6.88
CA TRP A 56 5.46 5.89 5.48
C TRP A 56 5.18 7.06 4.52
N CYS A 57 4.97 8.26 5.06
CA CYS A 57 4.61 9.46 4.31
C CYS A 57 5.79 10.45 4.20
N GLN A 58 7.01 9.99 4.50
CA GLN A 58 8.22 10.81 4.37
C GLN A 58 8.58 11.03 2.90
N ALA A 59 9.27 12.13 2.62
CA ALA A 59 9.59 12.56 1.26
C ALA A 59 10.37 11.50 0.45
N ASP A 60 11.23 10.75 1.13
CA ASP A 60 12.12 9.77 0.49
C ASP A 60 11.49 8.38 0.34
N ALA A 61 10.26 8.17 0.85
CA ALA A 61 9.62 6.87 0.85
C ALA A 61 9.41 6.35 -0.58
N ASP A 62 8.94 7.18 -1.49
CA ASP A 62 8.67 6.79 -2.87
C ASP A 62 9.93 6.32 -3.59
N GLU A 63 11.03 7.08 -3.48
CA GLU A 63 12.30 6.71 -4.09
C GLU A 63 12.86 5.40 -3.50
N PHE A 64 12.73 5.23 -2.19
CA PHE A 64 13.16 4.01 -1.50
C PHE A 64 12.39 2.79 -2.01
N TYR A 65 11.06 2.86 -2.08
CA TYR A 65 10.24 1.74 -2.55
C TYR A 65 10.40 1.48 -4.04
N HIS A 66 10.56 2.51 -4.85
CA HIS A 66 10.87 2.34 -6.26
C HIS A 66 12.18 1.56 -6.46
N LYS A 67 13.22 1.90 -5.71
CA LYS A 67 14.50 1.16 -5.73
C LYS A 67 14.34 -0.29 -5.27
N ILE A 68 13.55 -0.55 -4.24
CA ILE A 68 13.25 -1.93 -3.79
C ILE A 68 12.62 -2.74 -4.92
N VAL A 69 11.62 -2.20 -5.60
CA VAL A 69 10.95 -2.87 -6.73
C VAL A 69 11.96 -3.16 -7.84
N LEU A 70 12.74 -2.17 -8.26
CA LEU A 70 13.77 -2.35 -9.30
C LEU A 70 14.79 -3.42 -8.92
N MET A 71 15.26 -3.43 -7.68
CA MET A 71 16.21 -4.46 -7.20
C MET A 71 15.56 -5.85 -7.18
N ALA A 72 14.32 -5.96 -6.75
CA ALA A 72 13.61 -7.23 -6.70
C ALA A 72 13.40 -7.81 -8.11
N VAL A 73 13.03 -6.96 -9.07
CA VAL A 73 12.92 -7.35 -10.48
C VAL A 73 14.28 -7.81 -11.03
N ALA A 74 15.33 -6.99 -10.82
CA ALA A 74 16.65 -7.26 -11.41
C ALA A 74 17.37 -8.48 -10.81
N GLN A 75 17.17 -8.76 -9.52
CA GLN A 75 18.01 -9.73 -8.80
C GLN A 75 17.24 -10.94 -8.27
N LEU A 76 15.92 -10.82 -8.03
CA LEU A 76 15.14 -11.86 -7.38
C LEU A 76 14.10 -12.52 -8.31
N GLY A 77 14.07 -12.14 -9.57
CA GLY A 77 13.15 -12.69 -10.57
C GLY A 77 11.68 -12.31 -10.29
N VAL A 78 11.46 -11.13 -9.74
CA VAL A 78 10.12 -10.57 -9.57
C VAL A 78 9.60 -10.11 -10.92
N ASN A 79 8.34 -10.44 -11.20
CA ASN A 79 7.62 -9.88 -12.33
C ASN A 79 7.14 -8.45 -11.97
N PRO A 80 7.49 -7.41 -12.73
CA PRO A 80 7.04 -6.05 -12.44
C PRO A 80 5.52 -5.89 -12.45
N ASP A 81 4.79 -6.73 -13.17
CA ASP A 81 3.33 -6.74 -13.21
C ASP A 81 2.69 -7.50 -12.02
N LYS A 82 3.50 -8.00 -11.08
CA LYS A 82 3.05 -8.73 -9.88
C LYS A 82 3.58 -8.11 -8.59
N VAL A 83 3.63 -6.78 -8.52
CA VAL A 83 4.05 -6.05 -7.33
C VAL A 83 2.83 -5.50 -6.60
N TYR A 84 2.67 -5.88 -5.34
CA TYR A 84 1.52 -5.54 -4.51
C TYR A 84 1.97 -4.76 -3.28
N ILE A 85 1.19 -3.74 -2.90
CA ILE A 85 1.42 -2.99 -1.67
C ILE A 85 0.20 -3.14 -0.76
N LEU A 86 0.46 -3.42 0.52
CA LEU A 86 -0.57 -3.51 1.55
C LEU A 86 -0.09 -2.89 2.85
N GLY A 87 -1.02 -2.47 3.70
CA GLY A 87 -0.64 -1.86 4.97
C GLY A 87 -1.80 -1.71 5.93
N TYR A 88 -1.49 -1.71 7.22
CA TYR A 88 -2.46 -1.60 8.31
C TYR A 88 -2.17 -0.37 9.17
N SER A 89 -3.22 0.36 9.59
CA SER A 89 -3.14 1.55 10.43
C SER A 89 -2.22 2.61 9.80
N ALA A 90 -1.13 3.04 10.43
CA ALA A 90 -0.14 3.93 9.82
C ALA A 90 0.43 3.36 8.49
N GLY A 91 0.55 2.02 8.37
CA GLY A 91 0.86 1.38 7.10
C GLY A 91 -0.25 1.56 6.05
N GLY A 92 -1.50 1.59 6.49
CA GLY A 92 -2.65 1.94 5.65
C GLY A 92 -2.60 3.39 5.17
N ASP A 93 -2.19 4.34 6.04
CA ASP A 93 -1.92 5.72 5.65
C ASP A 93 -0.85 5.77 4.55
N GLY A 94 0.21 4.95 4.69
CA GLY A 94 1.25 4.78 3.69
C GLY A 94 0.71 4.28 2.34
N VAL A 95 -0.17 3.28 2.36
CA VAL A 95 -0.82 2.76 1.14
C VAL A 95 -1.71 3.80 0.49
N TRP A 96 -2.49 4.58 1.25
CA TRP A 96 -3.26 5.70 0.71
C TRP A 96 -2.37 6.73 -0.01
N ARG A 97 -1.14 6.94 0.48
CA ARG A 97 -0.19 7.89 -0.11
C ARG A 97 0.56 7.32 -1.31
N MET A 98 1.19 6.16 -1.14
CA MET A 98 2.03 5.56 -2.17
C MET A 98 1.21 4.90 -3.30
N GLY A 99 0.01 4.42 -3.01
CA GLY A 99 -0.88 3.85 -4.01
C GLY A 99 -1.07 4.78 -5.21
N PRO A 100 -1.66 5.97 -5.04
CA PRO A 100 -1.86 6.89 -6.16
C PRO A 100 -0.59 7.59 -6.65
N ARG A 101 0.40 7.85 -5.77
CA ARG A 101 1.64 8.54 -6.17
C ARG A 101 2.57 7.67 -7.01
N MET A 102 2.53 6.38 -6.80
CA MET A 102 3.37 5.40 -7.47
C MET A 102 2.51 4.34 -8.19
N ALA A 103 1.36 4.73 -8.73
CA ALA A 103 0.37 3.82 -9.28
C ALA A 103 0.96 2.85 -10.32
N ASP A 104 1.90 3.31 -11.13
CA ASP A 104 2.57 2.51 -12.16
C ASP A 104 3.48 1.40 -11.59
N ASN A 105 3.77 1.42 -10.27
CA ASN A 105 4.58 0.37 -9.63
C ASN A 105 3.73 -0.77 -9.06
N TRP A 106 2.40 -0.61 -9.01
CA TRP A 106 1.53 -1.54 -8.29
C TRP A 106 0.57 -2.29 -9.20
N ALA A 107 0.62 -3.61 -9.18
CA ALA A 107 -0.42 -4.45 -9.77
C ALA A 107 -1.75 -4.33 -8.99
N ALA A 108 -1.67 -4.12 -7.69
CA ALA A 108 -2.80 -3.75 -6.84
C ALA A 108 -2.32 -3.20 -5.49
N ALA A 109 -3.20 -2.47 -4.81
CA ALA A 109 -2.97 -1.95 -3.47
C ALA A 109 -4.10 -2.34 -2.51
N SER A 110 -3.77 -2.59 -1.24
CA SER A 110 -4.75 -2.91 -0.19
C SER A 110 -4.49 -2.11 1.07
N MET A 111 -5.37 -1.17 1.35
CA MET A 111 -5.34 -0.34 2.54
C MET A 111 -6.24 -0.93 3.63
N MET A 112 -5.73 -1.01 4.86
CA MET A 112 -6.47 -1.51 6.01
C MET A 112 -6.41 -0.51 7.17
N ALA A 113 -7.57 -0.01 7.60
CA ALA A 113 -7.75 0.91 8.73
C ALA A 113 -6.78 2.12 8.68
N GLY A 114 -6.52 2.64 7.49
CA GLY A 114 -5.68 3.81 7.27
C GLY A 114 -6.49 5.09 7.18
N HIS A 115 -5.80 6.23 7.19
CA HIS A 115 -6.36 7.54 7.00
C HIS A 115 -5.94 8.10 5.63
N PRO A 116 -6.89 8.50 4.76
CA PRO A 116 -6.57 8.89 3.38
C PRO A 116 -5.79 10.21 3.28
N GLY A 117 -5.93 11.08 4.27
CA GLY A 117 -5.34 12.42 4.18
C GLY A 117 -5.90 13.22 3.01
N ASP A 118 -5.00 13.96 2.37
CA ASP A 118 -5.27 14.86 1.25
C ASP A 118 -4.83 14.31 -0.12
N VAL A 119 -4.85 12.99 -0.28
CA VAL A 119 -4.39 12.34 -1.51
C VAL A 119 -5.32 12.61 -2.70
N ARG A 120 -4.75 12.63 -3.90
CA ARG A 120 -5.48 12.65 -5.16
C ARG A 120 -5.61 11.23 -5.68
N LEU A 121 -6.79 10.87 -6.16
CA LEU A 121 -7.14 9.49 -6.49
C LEU A 121 -7.14 9.20 -8.01
N GLU A 122 -6.98 10.21 -8.84
CA GLU A 122 -7.09 10.09 -10.30
C GLU A 122 -6.10 9.07 -10.90
N ASN A 123 -4.95 8.91 -10.26
CA ASN A 123 -3.95 7.94 -10.70
C ASN A 123 -4.33 6.48 -10.39
N LEU A 124 -5.31 6.25 -9.52
CA LEU A 124 -5.77 4.89 -9.17
C LEU A 124 -6.73 4.29 -10.19
N ARG A 125 -7.11 5.03 -11.22
CA ARG A 125 -8.08 4.59 -12.23
C ARG A 125 -7.73 3.25 -12.91
N ASN A 126 -6.44 2.90 -13.01
CA ASN A 126 -5.95 1.63 -13.58
C ASN A 126 -5.38 0.67 -12.55
N THR A 127 -5.33 1.07 -11.27
CA THR A 127 -4.75 0.26 -10.21
C THR A 127 -5.87 -0.24 -9.31
N PRO A 128 -6.12 -1.55 -9.24
CA PRO A 128 -7.06 -2.11 -8.27
C PRO A 128 -6.68 -1.66 -6.86
N PHE A 129 -7.60 -1.00 -6.17
CA PHE A 129 -7.39 -0.45 -4.85
C PHE A 129 -8.46 -0.97 -3.89
N MET A 130 -8.03 -1.71 -2.88
CA MET A 130 -8.93 -2.31 -1.90
C MET A 130 -8.87 -1.54 -0.57
N VAL A 131 -10.04 -1.19 -0.04
CA VAL A 131 -10.19 -0.47 1.23
C VAL A 131 -10.87 -1.38 2.25
N TRP A 132 -10.19 -1.60 3.37
CA TRP A 132 -10.71 -2.31 4.53
C TRP A 132 -10.82 -1.35 5.70
N CYS A 133 -12.03 -0.98 6.06
CA CYS A 133 -12.28 -0.11 7.19
C CYS A 133 -13.43 -0.68 8.04
N GLY A 134 -13.24 -0.67 9.35
CA GLY A 134 -14.30 -1.05 10.28
C GLY A 134 -15.40 0.00 10.31
N ALA A 135 -16.66 -0.40 10.19
CA ALA A 135 -17.80 0.53 10.24
C ALA A 135 -17.85 1.39 11.53
N LYS A 136 -17.18 0.95 12.59
CA LYS A 136 -17.08 1.65 13.87
C LYS A 136 -15.69 2.23 14.14
N ASP A 137 -14.81 2.25 13.16
CA ASP A 137 -13.48 2.86 13.28
C ASP A 137 -13.59 4.39 13.17
N ALA A 138 -14.10 4.99 14.25
CA ALA A 138 -14.26 6.44 14.35
C ALA A 138 -12.96 7.17 14.71
N ALA A 139 -11.88 6.45 15.00
CA ALA A 139 -10.59 7.06 15.27
C ALA A 139 -10.12 7.84 14.03
N TYR A 140 -9.82 9.12 14.25
CA TYR A 140 -9.46 10.06 13.16
C TYR A 140 -10.50 10.13 12.03
N GLN A 141 -11.77 9.79 12.30
CA GLN A 141 -12.86 9.75 11.31
C GLN A 141 -12.60 8.79 10.13
N ARG A 142 -11.81 7.74 10.31
CA ARG A 142 -11.43 6.82 9.23
C ARG A 142 -12.64 6.25 8.50
N ASN A 143 -13.63 5.73 9.23
CA ASN A 143 -14.83 5.14 8.64
C ASN A 143 -15.57 6.07 7.68
N THR A 144 -15.71 7.35 8.03
CA THR A 144 -16.42 8.34 7.20
C THR A 144 -15.56 8.89 6.06
N LEU A 145 -14.25 9.07 6.31
CA LEU A 145 -13.32 9.55 5.30
C LEU A 145 -13.02 8.48 4.25
N ASP A 146 -12.83 7.23 4.66
CA ASP A 146 -12.63 6.12 3.73
C ASP A 146 -13.87 5.89 2.86
N GLU A 147 -15.08 5.98 3.42
CA GLU A 147 -16.32 5.92 2.66
C GLU A 147 -16.42 7.05 1.62
N ALA A 148 -16.09 8.28 2.02
CA ALA A 148 -16.07 9.43 1.10
C ALA A 148 -15.08 9.23 -0.06
N ARG A 149 -13.90 8.66 0.22
CA ARG A 149 -12.90 8.36 -0.82
C ARG A 149 -13.32 7.22 -1.74
N LEU A 150 -14.03 6.22 -1.24
CA LEU A 150 -14.62 5.18 -2.09
C LEU A 150 -15.67 5.75 -3.05
N LEU A 151 -16.51 6.65 -2.58
CA LEU A 151 -17.51 7.34 -3.42
C LEU A 151 -16.82 8.22 -4.50
N GLU A 152 -15.70 8.84 -4.17
CA GLU A 152 -14.87 9.58 -5.13
C GLU A 152 -14.30 8.65 -6.21
N LEU A 153 -13.70 7.51 -5.84
CA LEU A 153 -13.23 6.50 -6.78
C LEU A 153 -14.35 5.98 -7.69
N ASP A 154 -15.52 5.68 -7.13
CA ASP A 154 -16.69 5.28 -7.89
C ASP A 154 -17.17 6.36 -8.88
N SER A 155 -17.02 7.63 -8.52
CA SER A 155 -17.35 8.75 -9.41
C SER A 155 -16.38 8.83 -10.58
N LEU A 156 -15.07 8.73 -10.31
CA LEU A 156 -14.03 8.73 -11.35
C LEU A 156 -14.23 7.58 -12.33
N GLN A 157 -14.56 6.39 -11.83
CA GLN A 157 -14.86 5.23 -12.69
C GLN A 157 -16.09 5.43 -13.58
N ARG A 158 -17.12 6.13 -13.09
CA ARG A 158 -18.34 6.42 -13.87
C ARG A 158 -18.12 7.51 -14.92
N GLU A 159 -17.27 8.48 -14.66
CA GLU A 159 -16.92 9.55 -15.60
C GLU A 159 -16.13 9.02 -16.80
N ASP A 160 -15.40 7.93 -16.60
CA ASP A 160 -14.68 7.23 -17.68
C ASP A 160 -15.06 5.74 -17.68
N PRO A 161 -16.28 5.39 -18.13
CA PRO A 161 -16.77 4.02 -18.09
C PRO A 161 -16.03 3.08 -19.04
N GLU A 162 -15.37 3.60 -20.05
CA GLU A 162 -14.50 2.82 -20.94
C GLU A 162 -13.09 2.66 -20.35
N GLY A 163 -12.75 3.55 -19.40
CA GLY A 163 -11.50 3.54 -18.65
C GLY A 163 -10.27 3.48 -19.55
N TYR A 164 -9.20 2.90 -19.01
CA TYR A 164 -7.96 2.66 -19.74
C TYR A 164 -7.87 1.27 -20.32
N ILE A 165 -8.99 0.59 -20.48
CA ILE A 165 -9.08 -0.73 -21.07
C ILE A 165 -8.43 -0.77 -22.48
N HIS A 166 -8.31 0.38 -23.12
CA HIS A 166 -7.81 0.50 -24.48
C HIS A 166 -6.42 1.15 -24.59
N GLY A 167 -5.82 1.50 -23.49
CA GLY A 167 -4.44 1.98 -23.45
C GLY A 167 -3.46 0.82 -23.29
N GLY A 168 -3.44 -0.06 -24.25
CA GLY A 168 -2.42 -1.10 -24.33
C GLY A 168 -1.21 -0.61 -25.09
#